data_430cf750bb3eb017ef6f1184820b779a
#
_entry.id   430cf750bb3eb017ef6f1184820b779a
#
_cell.length_a   1.000
_cell.length_b   1.000
_cell.length_c   1.000
_cell.angle_alpha   90.00
_cell.angle_beta   90.00
_cell.angle_gamma   90.00
#
_symmetry.space_group_name_H-M   'P 1'
#
loop_
_entity.id
_entity.type
_entity.pdbx_description
1 polymer ?
#
loop_
_entity_poly.entity_id
_entity_poly.type
_entity_poly.pdbx_seq_one_letter_code
_entity_poly.pdbx_strand_id
1 'polypeptide(L)'
;TVYLEVIAINPNAAPSDWPRWFSLDEEKTRLSLRDQPKLITWVARTNNIDMICSLDEYAQSIVRSMSRGDLAWQFAFSTDGRCIADGLLPHVIEWQSDKHPTDAMLASPVQLLTLRGYAPDANDIQSVINKMGLSSIFNCDPAKDGTVKLTAEFTTPKGVIKL
;
A
#
# COMPACT_ATOMS: atom_id res chain seq x y z
N THR A 1 -3.17 10.36 10.30
CA THR A 1 -2.77 11.15 9.12
C THR A 1 -2.59 10.23 7.93
N VAL A 2 -3.05 10.67 6.75
CA VAL A 2 -2.93 9.93 5.47
C VAL A 2 -2.22 10.84 4.48
N TYR A 3 -1.35 10.28 3.65
CA TYR A 3 -0.74 10.97 2.51
C TYR A 3 -0.69 10.06 1.30
N LEU A 4 -0.66 10.65 0.11
CA LEU A 4 -0.50 9.96 -1.16
C LEU A 4 0.96 10.02 -1.57
N GLU A 5 1.53 8.88 -1.90
CA GLU A 5 2.89 8.78 -2.43
C GLU A 5 2.85 8.39 -3.90
N VAL A 6 3.57 9.15 -4.72
CA VAL A 6 3.76 8.85 -6.14
C VAL A 6 5.15 8.26 -6.32
N ILE A 7 5.20 7.04 -6.84
CA ILE A 7 6.45 6.32 -7.08
C ILE A 7 6.62 6.01 -8.55
N ALA A 8 7.87 5.97 -9.00
CA ALA A 8 8.23 5.58 -10.35
C ALA A 8 9.57 4.83 -10.35
N ILE A 9 9.75 3.95 -11.35
CA ILE A 9 11.05 3.30 -11.56
C ILE A 9 12.03 4.35 -12.09
N ASN A 10 13.20 4.49 -11.43
CA ASN A 10 14.30 5.27 -11.97
C ASN A 10 15.04 4.42 -13.03
N PRO A 11 14.98 4.79 -14.32
CA PRO A 11 15.62 4.02 -15.38
C PRO A 11 17.16 4.04 -15.30
N ASN A 12 17.72 5.02 -14.58
CA ASN A 12 19.16 5.17 -14.43
C ASN A 12 19.69 4.59 -13.11
N ALA A 13 18.83 3.98 -12.29
CA ALA A 13 19.29 3.31 -11.08
C ALA A 13 20.13 2.08 -11.41
N ALA A 14 21.17 1.84 -10.63
CA ALA A 14 21.91 0.59 -10.71
C ALA A 14 20.96 -0.61 -10.49
N PRO A 15 21.22 -1.77 -11.13
CA PRO A 15 20.49 -2.99 -10.82
C PRO A 15 20.53 -3.26 -9.31
N SER A 16 19.40 -3.68 -8.78
CA SER A 16 19.25 -4.09 -7.38
C SER A 16 19.34 -5.61 -7.28
N ASP A 17 20.00 -6.09 -6.21
CA ASP A 17 19.99 -7.53 -5.88
C ASP A 17 18.62 -8.01 -5.35
N TRP A 18 17.68 -7.08 -5.18
CA TRP A 18 16.35 -7.34 -4.66
C TRP A 18 15.27 -6.93 -5.66
N PRO A 19 14.16 -7.67 -5.73
CA PRO A 19 13.01 -7.28 -6.50
C PRO A 19 12.51 -5.89 -6.08
N ARG A 20 12.04 -5.10 -7.06
CA ARG A 20 11.37 -3.83 -6.74
C ARG A 20 10.05 -4.11 -6.05
N TRP A 21 9.76 -3.29 -5.05
CA TRP A 21 8.51 -3.40 -4.32
C TRP A 21 7.30 -3.05 -5.17
N PHE A 22 6.13 -3.38 -4.66
CA PHE A 22 4.84 -3.00 -5.23
C PHE A 22 4.60 -3.56 -6.63
N SER A 23 5.05 -4.79 -6.86
CA SER A 23 4.92 -5.49 -8.16
C SER A 23 5.53 -4.73 -9.35
N LEU A 24 6.45 -3.79 -9.12
CA LEU A 24 6.99 -2.93 -10.19
C LEU A 24 7.88 -3.69 -11.19
N ASP A 25 8.33 -4.91 -10.87
CA ASP A 25 9.06 -5.78 -11.80
C ASP A 25 8.13 -6.67 -12.63
N GLU A 26 6.85 -6.76 -12.28
CA GLU A 26 5.89 -7.55 -13.04
C GLU A 26 5.49 -6.86 -14.34
N GLU A 27 5.50 -7.62 -15.43
CA GLU A 27 5.14 -7.11 -16.75
C GLU A 27 3.70 -6.59 -16.78
N LYS A 28 2.75 -7.30 -16.15
CA LYS A 28 1.35 -6.87 -16.02
C LYS A 28 1.24 -5.47 -15.40
N THR A 29 1.95 -5.25 -14.28
CA THR A 29 1.97 -3.96 -13.59
C THR A 29 2.58 -2.88 -14.47
N ARG A 30 3.75 -3.14 -15.06
CA ARG A 30 4.43 -2.19 -15.95
C ARG A 30 3.60 -1.80 -17.17
N LEU A 31 2.94 -2.77 -17.81
CA LEU A 31 2.04 -2.50 -18.93
C LEU A 31 0.85 -1.65 -18.49
N SER A 32 0.26 -1.96 -17.33
CA SER A 32 -0.89 -1.22 -16.81
C SER A 32 -0.58 0.24 -16.43
N LEU A 33 0.68 0.54 -16.12
CA LEU A 33 1.14 1.89 -15.73
C LEU A 33 1.69 2.70 -16.90
N ARG A 34 1.76 2.12 -18.12
CA ARG A 34 2.36 2.79 -19.29
C ARG A 34 1.59 4.04 -19.69
N ASP A 35 0.26 3.97 -19.64
CA ASP A 35 -0.60 5.01 -20.20
C ASP A 35 -1.04 6.03 -19.15
N GLN A 36 -1.15 5.60 -17.90
CA GLN A 36 -1.57 6.47 -16.79
C GLN A 36 -1.13 5.93 -15.41
N PRO A 37 -0.92 6.82 -14.44
CA PRO A 37 -0.72 6.41 -13.04
C PRO A 37 -1.94 5.65 -12.52
N LYS A 38 -1.72 4.66 -11.64
CA LYS A 38 -2.77 3.89 -10.97
C LYS A 38 -2.46 3.73 -9.49
N LEU A 39 -3.52 3.61 -8.70
CA LEU A 39 -3.39 3.15 -7.32
C LEU A 39 -3.12 1.63 -7.35
N ILE A 40 -1.94 1.23 -6.90
CA ILE A 40 -1.50 -0.17 -6.99
C ILE A 40 -1.48 -0.88 -5.62
N THR A 41 -1.31 -0.13 -4.56
CA THR A 41 -1.29 -0.65 -3.18
C THR A 41 -1.42 0.48 -2.18
N TRP A 42 -1.46 0.14 -0.91
CA TRP A 42 -1.46 1.05 0.22
C TRP A 42 -0.59 0.51 1.35
N VAL A 43 -0.25 1.38 2.28
CA VAL A 43 0.60 1.06 3.43
C VAL A 43 -0.15 1.40 4.70
N ALA A 44 -0.19 0.46 5.63
CA ALA A 44 -0.79 0.65 6.95
C ALA A 44 0.31 0.78 8.02
N ARG A 45 0.14 1.77 8.89
CA ARG A 45 0.98 1.89 10.08
C ARG A 45 0.56 0.87 11.13
N THR A 46 1.55 0.24 11.75
CA THR A 46 1.38 -0.62 12.94
C THR A 46 2.32 -0.20 14.06
N ASN A 47 2.04 -0.65 15.27
CA ASN A 47 2.95 -0.57 16.42
C ASN A 47 3.53 -1.96 16.80
N ASN A 48 3.23 -2.98 16.01
CA ASN A 48 3.74 -4.34 16.18
C ASN A 48 3.77 -5.05 14.83
N ILE A 49 4.85 -4.84 14.09
CA ILE A 49 5.02 -5.38 12.73
C ILE A 49 5.14 -6.91 12.75
N ASP A 50 5.74 -7.48 13.80
CA ASP A 50 5.92 -8.93 13.92
C ASP A 50 4.58 -9.65 14.08
N MET A 51 3.64 -9.05 14.83
CA MET A 51 2.29 -9.58 14.98
C MET A 51 1.57 -9.66 13.62
N ILE A 52 1.68 -8.63 12.80
CA ILE A 52 1.08 -8.64 11.46
C ILE A 52 1.78 -9.66 10.57
N CYS A 53 3.12 -9.74 10.60
CA CYS A 53 3.88 -10.70 9.80
C CYS A 53 3.67 -12.16 10.24
N SER A 54 3.04 -12.41 11.40
CA SER A 54 2.64 -13.76 11.83
C SER A 54 1.32 -14.26 11.21
N LEU A 55 0.59 -13.40 10.50
CA LEU A 55 -0.59 -13.81 9.73
C LEU A 55 -0.17 -14.62 8.50
N ASP A 56 -0.95 -15.62 8.13
CA ASP A 56 -0.65 -16.53 7.01
C ASP A 56 -0.44 -15.77 5.69
N GLU A 57 -1.22 -14.72 5.46
CA GLU A 57 -1.16 -13.89 4.25
C GLU A 57 0.15 -13.09 4.15
N TYR A 58 0.85 -12.92 5.27
CA TYR A 58 2.14 -12.24 5.36
C TYR A 58 3.34 -13.19 5.53
N ALA A 59 3.12 -14.51 5.48
CA ALA A 59 4.16 -15.53 5.71
C ALA A 59 5.38 -15.42 4.74
N GLN A 60 5.19 -14.82 3.57
CA GLN A 60 6.26 -14.54 2.59
C GLN A 60 6.90 -13.17 2.77
N SER A 61 6.51 -12.43 3.80
CA SER A 61 7.06 -11.10 4.05
C SER A 61 8.36 -11.16 4.85
N ILE A 62 9.23 -10.22 4.54
CA ILE A 62 10.44 -9.93 5.32
C ILE A 62 10.34 -8.52 5.89
N VAL A 63 10.82 -8.36 7.13
CA VAL A 63 10.90 -7.07 7.80
C VAL A 63 12.31 -6.52 7.63
N ARG A 64 12.42 -5.25 7.19
CA ARG A 64 13.68 -4.54 7.07
C ARG A 64 13.65 -3.20 7.78
N SER A 65 14.72 -2.90 8.50
CA SER A 65 14.97 -1.57 9.05
C SER A 65 15.50 -0.67 7.94
N MET A 66 14.96 0.52 7.88
CA MET A 66 15.24 1.52 6.87
C MET A 66 15.34 2.90 7.49
N SER A 67 16.05 3.80 6.82
CA SER A 67 16.17 5.20 7.24
C SER A 67 16.32 6.14 6.05
N ARG A 68 15.87 7.38 6.25
CA ARG A 68 16.06 8.48 5.29
C ARG A 68 16.10 9.81 6.05
N GLY A 69 17.26 10.43 6.12
CA GLY A 69 17.48 11.58 6.98
C GLY A 69 17.22 11.21 8.44
N ASP A 70 16.33 11.96 9.10
CA ASP A 70 15.94 11.73 10.50
C ASP A 70 14.79 10.71 10.66
N LEU A 71 14.28 10.16 9.58
CA LEU A 71 13.23 9.16 9.59
C LEU A 71 13.84 7.76 9.70
N ALA A 72 13.32 6.94 10.60
CA ALA A 72 13.67 5.53 10.72
C ALA A 72 12.40 4.69 10.88
N TRP A 73 12.34 3.55 10.21
CA TRP A 73 11.19 2.67 10.25
C TRP A 73 11.57 1.22 9.97
N GLN A 74 10.69 0.31 10.34
CA GLN A 74 10.65 -1.04 9.82
C GLN A 74 9.57 -1.16 8.75
N PHE A 75 9.82 -1.94 7.71
CA PHE A 75 8.88 -2.15 6.62
C PHE A 75 8.82 -3.63 6.26
N ALA A 76 7.60 -4.16 6.15
CA ALA A 76 7.35 -5.52 5.70
C ALA A 76 6.92 -5.52 4.23
N PHE A 77 7.60 -6.32 3.44
CA PHE A 77 7.29 -6.51 2.03
C PHE A 77 7.57 -7.96 1.62
N SER A 78 6.91 -8.41 0.58
CA SER A 78 7.08 -9.76 0.06
C SER A 78 8.50 -9.98 -0.48
N THR A 79 9.06 -11.17 -0.27
CA THR A 79 10.40 -11.53 -0.73
C THR A 79 10.56 -11.46 -2.25
N ASP A 80 9.47 -11.62 -2.99
CA ASP A 80 9.43 -11.51 -4.46
C ASP A 80 9.06 -10.10 -4.96
N GLY A 81 8.87 -9.13 -4.06
CA GLY A 81 8.53 -7.73 -4.37
C GLY A 81 7.05 -7.51 -4.75
N ARG A 82 6.22 -8.54 -4.72
CA ARG A 82 4.81 -8.44 -5.10
C ARG A 82 3.96 -7.74 -4.06
N CYS A 83 2.88 -7.11 -4.55
CA CYS A 83 1.81 -6.65 -3.69
C CYS A 83 1.06 -7.85 -3.09
N ILE A 84 0.71 -7.76 -1.82
CA ILE A 84 -0.04 -8.80 -1.12
C ILE A 84 -1.50 -8.72 -1.58
N ALA A 85 -2.08 -9.86 -1.96
CA ALA A 85 -3.44 -9.96 -2.50
C ALA A 85 -3.71 -8.92 -3.61
N ASP A 86 -2.83 -8.85 -4.62
CA ASP A 86 -2.90 -7.89 -5.73
C ASP A 86 -3.04 -6.41 -5.28
N GLY A 87 -2.52 -6.07 -4.10
CA GLY A 87 -2.53 -4.72 -3.52
C GLY A 87 -3.73 -4.42 -2.62
N LEU A 88 -4.63 -5.36 -2.40
CA LEU A 88 -5.78 -5.18 -1.51
C LEU A 88 -5.40 -5.29 -0.03
N LEU A 89 -4.45 -6.15 0.31
CA LEU A 89 -3.84 -6.14 1.64
C LEU A 89 -2.68 -5.15 1.68
N PRO A 90 -2.54 -4.35 2.75
CA PRO A 90 -1.51 -3.32 2.83
C PRO A 90 -0.11 -3.91 3.03
N HIS A 91 0.90 -3.24 2.52
CA HIS A 91 2.20 -3.35 3.16
C HIS A 91 2.13 -2.70 4.55
N VAL A 92 3.00 -3.11 5.48
CA VAL A 92 2.98 -2.57 6.83
C VAL A 92 4.28 -1.87 7.17
N ILE A 93 4.13 -0.74 7.87
CA ILE A 93 5.23 0.10 8.34
C ILE A 93 5.12 0.33 9.84
N GLU A 94 6.26 0.23 10.52
CA GLU A 94 6.39 0.60 11.93
C GLU A 94 7.45 1.69 12.07
N TRP A 95 7.03 2.88 12.47
CA TRP A 95 7.94 4.02 12.65
C TRP A 95 8.75 3.84 13.92
N GLN A 96 10.06 3.98 13.79
CA GLN A 96 11.05 3.87 14.87
C GLN A 96 11.55 5.25 15.33
N SER A 97 11.15 6.32 14.64
CA SER A 97 11.45 7.71 15.00
C SER A 97 10.18 8.43 15.43
N ASP A 98 10.34 9.44 16.28
CA ASP A 98 9.25 10.34 16.68
C ASP A 98 8.78 11.24 15.53
N LYS A 99 9.60 11.39 14.49
CA LYS A 99 9.29 12.16 13.29
C LYS A 99 8.52 11.33 12.28
N HIS A 100 7.60 11.99 11.56
CA HIS A 100 6.81 11.39 10.49
C HIS A 100 6.91 12.24 9.22
N PRO A 101 6.84 11.70 7.99
CA PRO A 101 6.92 12.47 6.76
C PRO A 101 5.95 13.64 6.70
N THR A 102 4.76 13.48 7.28
CA THR A 102 3.73 14.53 7.28
C THR A 102 4.07 15.74 8.14
N ASP A 103 5.04 15.64 9.03
CA ASP A 103 5.46 16.77 9.88
C ASP A 103 6.11 17.90 9.06
N ALA A 104 6.73 17.51 7.93
CA ALA A 104 7.36 18.44 6.98
C ALA A 104 6.47 18.75 5.76
N MET A 105 5.28 18.14 5.65
CA MET A 105 4.36 18.41 4.54
C MET A 105 3.53 19.66 4.80
N LEU A 106 3.33 20.45 3.75
CA LEU A 106 2.36 21.56 3.80
C LEU A 106 0.95 21.00 3.92
N ALA A 107 0.08 21.73 4.63
CA ALA A 107 -1.32 21.39 4.70
C ALA A 107 -1.93 21.33 3.29
N SER A 108 -2.66 20.27 3.01
CA SER A 108 -3.31 20.06 1.73
C SER A 108 -4.84 20.08 1.91
N PRO A 109 -5.58 20.73 1.00
CA PRO A 109 -7.04 20.66 1.00
C PRO A 109 -7.57 19.33 0.44
N VAL A 110 -6.68 18.43 0.03
CA VAL A 110 -7.04 17.08 -0.46
C VAL A 110 -7.17 16.14 0.73
N GLN A 111 -8.30 15.43 0.81
CA GLN A 111 -8.56 14.47 1.88
C GLN A 111 -9.04 13.15 1.29
N LEU A 112 -8.53 12.04 1.82
CA LEU A 112 -9.05 10.71 1.51
C LEU A 112 -10.44 10.56 2.10
N LEU A 113 -11.42 10.23 1.25
CA LEU A 113 -12.80 9.92 1.65
C LEU A 113 -13.01 8.43 1.88
N THR A 114 -12.60 7.63 0.88
CA THR A 114 -12.78 6.19 0.92
C THR A 114 -11.57 5.47 0.34
N LEU A 115 -11.27 4.29 0.90
CA LEU A 115 -10.36 3.32 0.32
C LEU A 115 -11.10 1.99 0.27
N ARG A 116 -11.24 1.40 -0.94
CA ARG A 116 -12.03 0.19 -1.17
C ARG A 116 -11.33 -0.79 -2.06
N GLY A 117 -11.48 -2.07 -1.72
CA GLY A 117 -11.10 -3.20 -2.56
C GLY A 117 -12.34 -3.85 -3.21
N TYR A 118 -12.12 -4.48 -4.35
CA TYR A 118 -13.09 -5.36 -4.99
C TYR A 118 -12.36 -6.64 -5.39
N ALA A 119 -12.89 -7.80 -5.01
CA ALA A 119 -12.30 -9.10 -5.33
C ALA A 119 -13.35 -10.21 -5.30
N PRO A 120 -13.11 -11.35 -6.00
CA PRO A 120 -13.97 -12.54 -5.87
C PRO A 120 -13.97 -13.11 -4.45
N ASP A 121 -12.82 -13.08 -3.76
CA ASP A 121 -12.54 -13.55 -2.40
C ASP A 121 -12.62 -12.43 -1.34
N ALA A 122 -13.49 -11.44 -1.57
CA ALA A 122 -13.62 -10.26 -0.72
C ALA A 122 -13.79 -10.57 0.77
N ASN A 123 -14.50 -11.67 1.11
CA ASN A 123 -14.71 -12.07 2.51
C ASN A 123 -13.40 -12.48 3.19
N ASP A 124 -12.50 -13.17 2.48
CA ASP A 124 -11.21 -13.59 3.01
C ASP A 124 -10.31 -12.37 3.23
N ILE A 125 -10.25 -11.47 2.24
CA ILE A 125 -9.55 -10.18 2.37
C ILE A 125 -10.09 -9.38 3.56
N GLN A 126 -11.42 -9.24 3.68
CA GLN A 126 -12.04 -8.49 4.78
C GLN A 126 -11.76 -9.13 6.14
N SER A 127 -11.68 -10.45 6.22
CA SER A 127 -11.31 -11.16 7.44
C SER A 127 -9.92 -10.76 7.93
N VAL A 128 -8.93 -10.68 7.02
CA VAL A 128 -7.58 -10.22 7.35
C VAL A 128 -7.57 -8.77 7.79
N ILE A 129 -8.27 -7.90 7.07
CA ILE A 129 -8.42 -6.47 7.42
C ILE A 129 -9.02 -6.31 8.83
N ASN A 130 -9.99 -7.14 9.20
CA ASN A 130 -10.59 -7.14 10.53
C ASN A 130 -9.57 -7.57 11.61
N LYS A 131 -8.78 -8.62 11.35
CA LYS A 131 -7.71 -9.07 12.25
C LYS A 131 -6.64 -7.99 12.45
N MET A 132 -6.38 -7.19 11.44
CA MET A 132 -5.45 -6.06 11.49
C MET A 132 -6.04 -4.81 12.17
N GLY A 133 -7.34 -4.79 12.48
CA GLY A 133 -8.02 -3.63 13.06
C GLY A 133 -8.24 -2.47 12.09
N LEU A 134 -8.26 -2.73 10.78
CA LEU A 134 -8.30 -1.72 9.72
C LEU A 134 -9.68 -1.54 9.07
N SER A 135 -10.73 -2.16 9.59
CA SER A 135 -12.10 -2.15 9.03
C SER A 135 -12.72 -0.76 8.95
N SER A 136 -12.26 0.19 9.76
CA SER A 136 -12.72 1.58 9.68
C SER A 136 -12.06 2.38 8.54
N ILE A 137 -11.01 1.84 7.93
CA ILE A 137 -10.20 2.51 6.91
C ILE A 137 -10.44 1.89 5.53
N PHE A 138 -10.54 0.56 5.48
CA PHE A 138 -10.65 -0.20 4.24
C PHE A 138 -11.77 -1.22 4.31
N ASN A 139 -12.52 -1.33 3.20
CA ASN A 139 -13.52 -2.37 3.01
C ASN A 139 -13.31 -3.05 1.66
N CYS A 140 -13.49 -4.37 1.62
CA CYS A 140 -13.44 -5.16 0.41
C CYS A 140 -14.85 -5.65 0.06
N ASP A 141 -15.30 -5.33 -1.14
CA ASP A 141 -16.61 -5.71 -1.67
C ASP A 141 -16.46 -6.83 -2.73
N PRO A 142 -17.42 -7.74 -2.87
CA PRO A 142 -17.38 -8.76 -3.91
C PRO A 142 -17.36 -8.16 -5.32
N ALA A 143 -16.42 -8.61 -6.15
CA ALA A 143 -16.38 -8.26 -7.57
C ALA A 143 -17.21 -9.28 -8.38
N LYS A 144 -18.25 -8.79 -9.07
CA LYS A 144 -19.17 -9.64 -9.86
C LYS A 144 -18.54 -10.18 -11.15
N ASP A 145 -17.53 -9.50 -11.66
CA ASP A 145 -16.84 -9.83 -12.92
C ASP A 145 -15.51 -10.58 -12.71
N GLY A 146 -15.21 -10.96 -11.47
CA GLY A 146 -13.97 -11.65 -11.12
C GLY A 146 -12.72 -10.76 -11.12
N THR A 147 -12.86 -9.45 -11.29
CA THR A 147 -11.71 -8.52 -11.27
C THR A 147 -11.22 -8.24 -9.85
N VAL A 148 -9.92 -7.97 -9.71
CA VAL A 148 -9.33 -7.41 -8.50
C VAL A 148 -9.05 -5.94 -8.73
N LYS A 149 -9.55 -5.08 -7.85
CA LYS A 149 -9.41 -3.63 -8.00
C LYS A 149 -9.28 -2.93 -6.64
N LEU A 150 -8.29 -2.05 -6.53
CA LEU A 150 -8.15 -1.08 -5.45
C LEU A 150 -8.62 0.29 -5.93
N THR A 151 -9.40 1.00 -5.13
CA THR A 151 -9.88 2.35 -5.45
C THR A 151 -9.78 3.26 -4.24
N ALA A 152 -9.52 4.55 -4.50
CA ALA A 152 -9.57 5.59 -3.49
C ALA A 152 -10.35 6.80 -4.03
N GLU A 153 -11.16 7.41 -3.17
CA GLU A 153 -11.84 8.66 -3.47
C GLU A 153 -11.30 9.77 -2.57
N PHE A 154 -11.07 10.93 -3.18
CA PHE A 154 -10.52 12.09 -2.49
C PHE A 154 -11.41 13.31 -2.71
N THR A 155 -11.62 14.13 -1.66
CA THR A 155 -12.10 15.49 -1.85
C THR A 155 -10.95 16.37 -2.31
N THR A 156 -11.25 17.29 -3.21
CA THR A 156 -10.34 18.34 -3.67
C THR A 156 -11.09 19.66 -3.80
N PRO A 157 -10.42 20.82 -3.89
CA PRO A 157 -11.07 22.09 -4.17
C PRO A 157 -11.88 22.13 -5.47
N LYS A 158 -11.65 21.18 -6.38
CA LYS A 158 -12.36 21.05 -7.66
C LYS A 158 -13.45 19.98 -7.67
N GLY A 159 -13.74 19.37 -6.51
CA GLY A 159 -14.70 18.29 -6.37
C GLY A 159 -14.04 16.96 -5.97
N VAL A 160 -14.81 15.88 -6.07
CA VAL A 160 -14.36 14.53 -5.73
C VAL A 160 -13.64 13.91 -6.95
N ILE A 161 -12.48 13.32 -6.70
CA ILE A 161 -11.75 12.52 -7.69
C ILE A 161 -11.66 11.07 -7.21
N LYS A 162 -11.57 10.15 -8.17
CA LYS A 162 -11.41 8.72 -7.93
C LYS A 162 -10.18 8.19 -8.68
N LEU A 163 -9.38 7.40 -7.97
CA LEU A 163 -8.25 6.62 -8.50
C LEU A 163 -8.60 5.14 -8.54
#